data_fb40d43a4378b74382eab458c6043c8d
#
_entry.id   fb40d43a4378b74382eab458c6043c8d
#
_cell.length_a   1.000
_cell.length_b   1.000
_cell.length_c   1.000
_cell.angle_alpha   90.00
_cell.angle_beta   90.00
_cell.angle_gamma   90.00
#
_symmetry.space_group_name_H-M   'P 1'
#
loop_
_entity.id
_entity.type
_entity.pdbx_description
1 polymer ?
#
loop_
_entity_poly.entity_id
_entity_poly.type
_entity_poly.pdbx_seq_one_letter_code
_entity_poly.pdbx_strand_id
1 'polypeptide(L)'
;HDALPIWAMQMSAGFPLNAMLFGKMRPGKIYPVDVLCGVMVAGAAVAALAALDKLPNKKQNLLLFLSGLAMLSAPALLIGLSPKYQQPGQVDWRHGYIPQTVESFGVGLMALAVLVMLLRWVRGKSWWPGGRAVLYGLLAVCMAGSVVWQRAATRSAYDQGGRAYTVFGDGVAAGLAADCGDTPVVTDYMIWGGHEVAENAFFLRYGDLDADAHALQVWRTEDHADDEAVYRVGFTLGQDRHYDIAWCGLSHGADPDVLTDVEVWLPAGTFLYDVLYYTTADGEEVRREVYPDKNGSMITLDGEILADSIRLASR
;
A
#
# COMPACT_ATOMS: atom_id res chain seq x y z
N HIS A 1 -24.16 8.55 -21.43
CA HIS A 1 -24.97 7.78 -20.46
C HIS A 1 -24.36 6.42 -20.19
N ASP A 2 -23.20 6.40 -19.54
CA ASP A 2 -22.32 5.24 -19.43
C ASP A 2 -22.43 4.53 -18.07
N ALA A 3 -23.54 4.76 -17.33
CA ALA A 3 -23.73 4.22 -15.99
C ALA A 3 -23.72 2.66 -15.97
N LEU A 4 -24.34 2.01 -16.95
CA LEU A 4 -24.39 0.54 -17.00
C LEU A 4 -23.04 -0.10 -17.32
N PRO A 5 -22.27 0.38 -18.32
CA PRO A 5 -20.90 -0.11 -18.51
C PRO A 5 -20.01 0.07 -17.28
N ILE A 6 -20.05 1.24 -16.63
CA ILE A 6 -19.27 1.52 -15.44
C ILE A 6 -19.67 0.63 -14.28
N TRP A 7 -20.97 0.41 -14.07
CA TRP A 7 -21.47 -0.53 -13.08
C TRP A 7 -20.93 -1.95 -13.32
N ALA A 8 -20.98 -2.43 -14.57
CA ALA A 8 -20.47 -3.75 -14.93
C ALA A 8 -18.93 -3.84 -14.72
N MET A 9 -18.20 -2.79 -15.10
CA MET A 9 -16.76 -2.70 -14.90
C MET A 9 -16.40 -2.75 -13.40
N GLN A 10 -17.10 -1.98 -12.57
CA GLN A 10 -16.86 -1.95 -11.13
C GLN A 10 -17.20 -3.31 -10.50
N MET A 11 -18.32 -3.92 -10.84
CA MET A 11 -18.66 -5.27 -10.38
C MET A 11 -17.59 -6.30 -10.78
N SER A 12 -17.07 -6.22 -12.01
CA SER A 12 -15.99 -7.09 -12.49
C SER A 12 -14.73 -6.93 -11.66
N ALA A 13 -14.37 -5.69 -11.30
CA ALA A 13 -13.22 -5.40 -10.45
C ALA A 13 -13.37 -5.94 -9.02
N GLY A 14 -14.59 -6.08 -8.51
CA GLY A 14 -14.89 -6.68 -7.20
C GLY A 14 -14.54 -8.17 -7.11
N PHE A 15 -14.33 -8.88 -8.23
CA PHE A 15 -13.89 -10.26 -8.20
C PHE A 15 -12.40 -10.39 -7.90
N PRO A 16 -12.01 -11.06 -6.80
CA PRO A 16 -10.60 -11.20 -6.43
C PRO A 16 -9.74 -11.81 -7.53
N LEU A 17 -10.30 -12.76 -8.29
CA LEU A 17 -9.61 -13.40 -9.40
C LEU A 17 -9.26 -12.42 -10.52
N ASN A 18 -10.14 -11.46 -10.81
CA ASN A 18 -9.87 -10.40 -11.77
C ASN A 18 -8.72 -9.51 -11.31
N ALA A 19 -8.75 -9.08 -10.04
CA ALA A 19 -7.67 -8.29 -9.45
C ALA A 19 -6.33 -9.05 -9.46
N MET A 20 -6.34 -10.36 -9.21
CA MET A 20 -5.13 -11.21 -9.24
C MET A 20 -4.57 -11.37 -10.66
N LEU A 21 -5.41 -11.57 -11.66
CA LEU A 21 -4.96 -11.88 -13.03
C LEU A 21 -4.63 -10.63 -13.85
N PHE A 22 -5.36 -9.56 -13.63
CA PHE A 22 -5.35 -8.36 -14.48
C PHE A 22 -5.03 -7.07 -13.74
N GLY A 23 -5.00 -7.08 -12.40
CA GLY A 23 -4.68 -5.91 -11.60
C GLY A 23 -3.23 -5.45 -11.84
N LYS A 24 -2.99 -4.14 -11.65
CA LYS A 24 -1.64 -3.56 -11.72
C LYS A 24 -0.78 -3.98 -10.54
N MET A 25 -1.38 -4.32 -9.41
CA MET A 25 -0.66 -4.78 -8.23
C MET A 25 -0.19 -6.21 -8.44
N ARG A 26 1.07 -6.36 -8.82
CA ARG A 26 1.72 -7.67 -8.86
C ARG A 26 2.17 -8.03 -7.44
N PRO A 27 2.03 -9.29 -7.04
CA PRO A 27 2.60 -9.72 -5.79
C PRO A 27 4.12 -9.53 -5.86
N GLY A 28 4.65 -8.89 -4.84
CA GLY A 28 6.09 -8.84 -4.63
C GLY A 28 6.63 -10.21 -4.18
N LYS A 29 7.76 -10.20 -3.50
CA LYS A 29 8.37 -11.41 -2.95
C LYS A 29 7.45 -12.09 -1.94
N ILE A 30 7.23 -13.39 -2.09
CA ILE A 30 6.45 -14.21 -1.16
C ILE A 30 7.41 -14.75 -0.09
N TYR A 31 7.07 -14.56 1.18
CA TYR A 31 7.84 -15.04 2.31
C TYR A 31 7.18 -16.27 2.96
N PRO A 32 7.96 -17.13 3.66
CA PRO A 32 7.40 -18.28 4.34
C PRO A 32 6.26 -17.95 5.33
N VAL A 33 6.32 -16.80 5.97
CA VAL A 33 5.25 -16.30 6.86
C VAL A 33 3.93 -16.07 6.13
N ASP A 34 3.96 -15.68 4.87
CA ASP A 34 2.74 -15.48 4.07
C ASP A 34 2.06 -16.82 3.81
N VAL A 35 2.85 -17.84 3.48
CA VAL A 35 2.36 -19.22 3.30
C VAL A 35 1.79 -19.77 4.60
N LEU A 36 2.49 -19.56 5.72
CA LEU A 36 2.02 -19.99 7.05
C LEU A 36 0.67 -19.34 7.37
N CYS A 37 0.54 -18.03 7.20
CA CYS A 37 -0.74 -17.33 7.39
C CYS A 37 -1.84 -17.88 6.48
N GLY A 38 -1.53 -18.13 5.22
CA GLY A 38 -2.47 -18.74 4.27
C GLY A 38 -2.98 -20.11 4.72
N VAL A 39 -2.06 -20.97 5.14
CA VAL A 39 -2.40 -22.32 5.64
C VAL A 39 -3.24 -22.25 6.93
N MET A 40 -2.89 -21.35 7.85
CA MET A 40 -3.66 -21.17 9.10
C MET A 40 -5.10 -20.70 8.82
N VAL A 41 -5.28 -19.71 7.96
CA VAL A 41 -6.62 -19.19 7.60
C VAL A 41 -7.43 -20.27 6.87
N ALA A 42 -6.82 -20.97 5.93
CA ALA A 42 -7.46 -22.07 5.23
C ALA A 42 -7.87 -23.20 6.17
N GLY A 43 -6.99 -23.60 7.09
CA GLY A 43 -7.26 -24.60 8.11
C GLY A 43 -8.42 -24.20 9.03
N ALA A 44 -8.43 -22.97 9.52
CA ALA A 44 -9.50 -22.41 10.33
C ALA A 44 -10.86 -22.41 9.60
N ALA A 45 -10.88 -22.01 8.33
CA ALA A 45 -12.09 -21.99 7.51
C ALA A 45 -12.64 -23.41 7.26
N VAL A 46 -11.77 -24.37 6.93
CA VAL A 46 -12.16 -25.78 6.75
C VAL A 46 -12.68 -26.37 8.05
N ALA A 47 -11.98 -26.10 9.18
CA ALA A 47 -12.40 -26.55 10.50
C ALA A 47 -13.77 -25.98 10.89
N ALA A 48 -13.98 -24.67 10.66
CA ALA A 48 -15.27 -24.02 10.92
C ALA A 48 -16.41 -24.64 10.10
N LEU A 49 -16.18 -24.89 8.80
CA LEU A 49 -17.17 -25.55 7.94
C LEU A 49 -17.40 -27.02 8.33
N ALA A 50 -16.33 -27.72 8.74
CA ALA A 50 -16.45 -29.11 9.16
C ALA A 50 -17.20 -29.26 10.51
N ALA A 51 -17.11 -28.25 11.38
CA ALA A 51 -17.81 -28.18 12.65
C ALA A 51 -19.32 -27.83 12.51
N LEU A 52 -19.77 -27.44 11.33
CA LEU A 52 -21.19 -27.16 11.10
C LEU A 52 -21.99 -28.46 11.05
N ASP A 53 -22.72 -28.76 12.11
CA ASP A 53 -23.59 -29.95 12.18
C ASP A 53 -24.71 -29.95 11.14
N LYS A 54 -25.18 -28.74 10.85
CA LYS A 54 -26.31 -28.53 9.88
C LYS A 54 -25.93 -27.47 8.85
N LEU A 55 -25.97 -27.86 7.58
CA LEU A 55 -25.85 -26.88 6.50
C LEU A 55 -27.09 -25.96 6.48
N PRO A 56 -26.93 -24.65 6.18
CA PRO A 56 -27.99 -23.69 6.04
C PRO A 56 -29.12 -24.24 5.16
N ASN A 57 -30.39 -24.02 5.48
CA ASN A 57 -31.51 -24.50 4.65
C ASN A 57 -31.56 -23.74 3.30
N LYS A 58 -32.39 -24.19 2.35
CA LYS A 58 -32.47 -23.60 0.99
C LYS A 58 -32.78 -22.09 1.04
N LYS A 59 -33.68 -21.67 1.95
CA LYS A 59 -34.04 -20.25 2.11
C LYS A 59 -32.85 -19.42 2.67
N GLN A 60 -32.21 -19.95 3.69
CA GLN A 60 -31.02 -19.27 4.28
C GLN A 60 -29.87 -19.18 3.26
N ASN A 61 -29.66 -20.23 2.46
CA ASN A 61 -28.63 -20.22 1.43
C ASN A 61 -28.96 -19.24 0.30
N LEU A 62 -30.22 -19.14 -0.09
CA LEU A 62 -30.68 -18.13 -1.06
C LEU A 62 -30.47 -16.70 -0.50
N LEU A 63 -30.84 -16.47 0.76
CA LEU A 63 -30.61 -15.17 1.40
C LEU A 63 -29.11 -14.82 1.46
N LEU A 64 -28.26 -15.79 1.77
CA LEU A 64 -26.81 -15.62 1.76
C LEU A 64 -26.31 -15.19 0.37
N PHE A 65 -26.78 -15.87 -0.69
CA PHE A 65 -26.45 -15.54 -2.07
C PHE A 65 -26.94 -14.13 -2.46
N LEU A 66 -28.20 -13.82 -2.16
CA LEU A 66 -28.78 -12.50 -2.47
C LEU A 66 -28.10 -11.36 -1.70
N SER A 67 -27.73 -11.59 -0.44
CA SER A 67 -26.95 -10.63 0.33
C SER A 67 -25.59 -10.37 -0.30
N GLY A 68 -24.90 -11.45 -0.75
CA GLY A 68 -23.65 -11.31 -1.48
C GLY A 68 -23.81 -10.55 -2.80
N LEU A 69 -24.86 -10.84 -3.55
CA LEU A 69 -25.18 -10.15 -4.78
C LEU A 69 -25.49 -8.66 -4.53
N ALA A 70 -26.23 -8.33 -3.46
CA ALA A 70 -26.49 -6.95 -3.08
C ALA A 70 -25.20 -6.20 -2.70
N MET A 71 -24.32 -6.84 -1.91
CA MET A 71 -23.01 -6.26 -1.56
C MET A 71 -22.10 -6.07 -2.77
N LEU A 72 -22.19 -6.92 -3.78
CA LEU A 72 -21.44 -6.76 -5.03
C LEU A 72 -22.03 -5.66 -5.90
N SER A 73 -23.36 -5.59 -6.05
CA SER A 73 -23.98 -4.73 -7.07
C SER A 73 -24.35 -3.33 -6.57
N ALA A 74 -24.75 -3.17 -5.30
CA ALA A 74 -25.22 -1.87 -4.81
C ALA A 74 -24.11 -0.80 -4.76
N PRO A 75 -22.90 -1.07 -4.20
CA PRO A 75 -21.81 -0.11 -4.26
C PRO A 75 -21.37 0.20 -5.69
N ALA A 76 -21.29 -0.82 -6.55
CA ALA A 76 -20.96 -0.67 -7.96
C ALA A 76 -21.97 0.24 -8.70
N LEU A 77 -23.26 0.12 -8.36
CA LEU A 77 -24.31 0.96 -8.92
C LEU A 77 -24.13 2.43 -8.52
N LEU A 78 -23.80 2.69 -7.26
CA LEU A 78 -23.53 4.05 -6.77
C LEU A 78 -22.36 4.69 -7.53
N ILE A 79 -21.29 3.95 -7.77
CA ILE A 79 -20.16 4.41 -8.60
C ILE A 79 -20.62 4.69 -10.03
N GLY A 80 -21.37 3.79 -10.65
CA GLY A 80 -21.89 3.94 -12.00
C GLY A 80 -22.82 5.14 -12.19
N LEU A 81 -23.56 5.53 -11.13
CA LEU A 81 -24.45 6.70 -11.15
C LEU A 81 -23.72 8.03 -10.88
N SER A 82 -22.53 8.01 -10.35
CA SER A 82 -21.79 9.23 -10.02
C SER A 82 -21.14 9.86 -11.25
N PRO A 83 -21.42 11.13 -11.57
CA PRO A 83 -20.82 11.83 -12.71
C PRO A 83 -19.29 11.87 -12.68
N LYS A 84 -18.69 11.91 -11.49
CA LYS A 84 -17.23 11.90 -11.32
C LYS A 84 -16.59 10.66 -11.94
N TYR A 85 -17.20 9.49 -11.77
CA TYR A 85 -16.65 8.22 -12.22
C TYR A 85 -17.09 7.84 -13.65
N GLN A 86 -17.94 8.65 -14.26
CA GLN A 86 -18.30 8.51 -15.68
C GLN A 86 -17.26 9.12 -16.63
N GLN A 87 -16.20 9.73 -16.07
CA GLN A 87 -15.09 10.24 -16.87
C GLN A 87 -14.20 9.10 -17.37
N PRO A 88 -13.66 9.21 -18.60
CA PRO A 88 -12.77 8.20 -19.18
C PRO A 88 -11.56 7.92 -18.26
N GLY A 89 -11.27 6.63 -18.02
CA GLY A 89 -10.10 6.20 -17.26
C GLY A 89 -10.26 6.14 -15.75
N GLN A 90 -11.39 6.59 -15.17
CA GLN A 90 -11.63 6.51 -13.72
C GLN A 90 -11.94 5.08 -13.26
N VAL A 91 -12.70 4.33 -14.03
CA VAL A 91 -13.00 2.91 -13.76
C VAL A 91 -12.77 2.11 -15.03
N ASP A 92 -12.13 0.97 -14.93
CA ASP A 92 -11.94 0.02 -16.02
C ASP A 92 -12.23 -1.42 -15.55
N TRP A 93 -12.18 -2.39 -16.48
CA TRP A 93 -12.41 -3.80 -16.17
C TRP A 93 -11.42 -4.44 -15.20
N ARG A 94 -10.29 -3.77 -14.95
CA ARG A 94 -9.16 -4.27 -14.13
C ARG A 94 -9.08 -3.57 -12.79
N HIS A 95 -9.51 -2.32 -12.73
CA HIS A 95 -9.34 -1.45 -11.58
C HIS A 95 -10.70 -0.93 -11.15
N GLY A 96 -11.15 -1.40 -9.98
CA GLY A 96 -12.29 -0.84 -9.28
C GLY A 96 -11.93 0.41 -8.49
N TYR A 97 -12.91 0.92 -7.77
CA TYR A 97 -12.78 2.04 -6.87
C TYR A 97 -12.98 1.61 -5.40
N ILE A 98 -12.92 2.54 -4.46
CA ILE A 98 -13.00 2.29 -3.01
C ILE A 98 -13.99 1.19 -2.57
N PRO A 99 -15.22 1.06 -3.13
CA PRO A 99 -16.15 0.01 -2.75
C PRO A 99 -15.71 -1.42 -3.05
N GLN A 100 -14.64 -1.61 -3.83
CA GLN A 100 -14.16 -2.95 -4.24
C GLN A 100 -13.97 -3.90 -3.05
N THR A 101 -13.61 -3.40 -1.88
CA THR A 101 -13.49 -4.21 -0.67
C THR A 101 -14.83 -4.82 -0.28
N VAL A 102 -15.91 -4.01 -0.25
CA VAL A 102 -17.28 -4.48 0.06
C VAL A 102 -17.77 -5.46 -1.00
N GLU A 103 -17.50 -5.19 -2.26
CA GLU A 103 -17.82 -6.03 -3.40
C GLU A 103 -17.14 -7.40 -3.31
N SER A 104 -15.87 -7.42 -2.89
CA SER A 104 -15.13 -8.68 -2.68
C SER A 104 -15.72 -9.52 -1.56
N PHE A 105 -16.22 -8.92 -0.49
CA PHE A 105 -17.00 -9.64 0.53
C PHE A 105 -18.29 -10.21 -0.06
N GLY A 106 -18.98 -9.47 -0.93
CA GLY A 106 -20.15 -9.94 -1.67
C GLY A 106 -19.86 -11.19 -2.48
N VAL A 107 -18.76 -11.18 -3.24
CA VAL A 107 -18.28 -12.36 -3.98
C VAL A 107 -17.99 -13.54 -3.05
N GLY A 108 -17.36 -13.29 -1.90
CA GLY A 108 -17.08 -14.31 -0.89
C GLY A 108 -18.36 -14.99 -0.36
N LEU A 109 -19.40 -14.21 -0.05
CA LEU A 109 -20.71 -14.73 0.39
C LEU A 109 -21.40 -15.56 -0.71
N MET A 110 -21.35 -15.09 -1.95
CA MET A 110 -21.90 -15.86 -3.09
C MET A 110 -21.14 -17.18 -3.28
N ALA A 111 -19.81 -17.15 -3.21
CA ALA A 111 -18.98 -18.37 -3.29
C ALA A 111 -19.29 -19.35 -2.16
N LEU A 112 -19.48 -18.87 -0.94
CA LEU A 112 -19.89 -19.69 0.21
C LEU A 112 -21.27 -20.32 -0.03
N ALA A 113 -22.24 -19.57 -0.55
CA ALA A 113 -23.57 -20.09 -0.88
C ALA A 113 -23.50 -21.20 -1.95
N VAL A 114 -22.67 -21.02 -2.98
CA VAL A 114 -22.40 -22.05 -4.00
C VAL A 114 -21.76 -23.28 -3.37
N LEU A 115 -20.75 -23.11 -2.51
CA LEU A 115 -20.10 -24.21 -1.80
C LEU A 115 -21.09 -25.00 -0.95
N VAL A 116 -21.96 -24.33 -0.20
CA VAL A 116 -23.05 -24.98 0.57
C VAL A 116 -24.00 -25.76 -0.34
N MET A 117 -24.30 -25.23 -1.50
CA MET A 117 -25.16 -25.93 -2.48
C MET A 117 -24.47 -27.20 -3.01
N LEU A 118 -23.19 -27.12 -3.35
CA LEU A 118 -22.38 -28.26 -3.79
C LEU A 118 -22.24 -29.32 -2.67
N LEU A 119 -21.96 -28.92 -1.45
CA LEU A 119 -21.89 -29.83 -0.29
C LEU A 119 -23.21 -30.56 -0.07
N ARG A 120 -24.36 -29.89 -0.25
CA ARG A 120 -25.70 -30.55 -0.20
C ARG A 120 -25.92 -31.53 -1.32
N TRP A 121 -25.53 -31.14 -2.54
CA TRP A 121 -25.69 -32.02 -3.70
C TRP A 121 -24.89 -33.32 -3.57
N VAL A 122 -23.66 -33.19 -2.99
CA VAL A 122 -22.78 -34.34 -2.77
C VAL A 122 -23.22 -35.18 -1.56
N ARG A 123 -23.87 -34.60 -0.54
CA ARG A 123 -24.21 -35.26 0.74
C ARG A 123 -25.10 -36.49 0.63
N GLY A 124 -25.77 -36.73 -0.43
CA GLY A 124 -26.60 -37.90 -0.62
C GLY A 124 -25.99 -39.01 -1.49
N LYS A 125 -24.73 -38.84 -1.89
CA LYS A 125 -24.08 -39.76 -2.82
C LYS A 125 -23.17 -40.75 -2.12
N SER A 126 -22.96 -41.92 -2.71
CA SER A 126 -22.05 -42.93 -2.16
C SER A 126 -20.61 -42.50 -2.05
N TRP A 127 -20.18 -41.54 -2.90
CA TRP A 127 -18.85 -40.94 -2.90
C TRP A 127 -18.74 -39.67 -2.02
N TRP A 128 -19.72 -39.44 -1.13
CA TRP A 128 -19.76 -38.27 -0.23
C TRP A 128 -18.45 -37.98 0.51
N PRO A 129 -17.76 -38.96 1.15
CA PRO A 129 -16.51 -38.65 1.85
C PRO A 129 -15.43 -38.08 0.94
N GLY A 130 -15.26 -38.67 -0.24
CA GLY A 130 -14.30 -38.19 -1.25
C GLY A 130 -14.67 -36.82 -1.81
N GLY A 131 -15.94 -36.63 -2.19
CA GLY A 131 -16.42 -35.35 -2.72
C GLY A 131 -16.34 -34.22 -1.71
N ARG A 132 -16.61 -34.49 -0.43
CA ARG A 132 -16.42 -33.53 0.65
C ARG A 132 -14.94 -33.14 0.83
N ALA A 133 -14.05 -34.14 0.79
CA ALA A 133 -12.62 -33.90 0.91
C ALA A 133 -12.10 -33.03 -0.25
N VAL A 134 -12.53 -33.30 -1.47
CA VAL A 134 -12.18 -32.48 -2.66
C VAL A 134 -12.66 -31.05 -2.50
N LEU A 135 -13.94 -30.83 -2.11
CA LEU A 135 -14.49 -29.49 -1.94
C LEU A 135 -13.76 -28.70 -0.84
N TYR A 136 -13.43 -29.33 0.28
CA TYR A 136 -12.65 -28.71 1.35
C TYR A 136 -11.22 -28.45 0.92
N GLY A 137 -10.62 -29.35 0.16
CA GLY A 137 -9.28 -29.16 -0.41
C GLY A 137 -9.22 -27.96 -1.37
N LEU A 138 -10.19 -27.86 -2.28
CA LEU A 138 -10.30 -26.71 -3.19
C LEU A 138 -10.48 -25.39 -2.42
N LEU A 139 -11.37 -25.39 -1.42
CA LEU A 139 -11.56 -24.21 -0.59
C LEU A 139 -10.26 -23.82 0.12
N ALA A 140 -9.56 -24.80 0.72
CA ALA A 140 -8.30 -24.54 1.41
C ALA A 140 -7.23 -23.94 0.47
N VAL A 141 -7.09 -24.50 -0.73
CA VAL A 141 -6.13 -23.98 -1.74
C VAL A 141 -6.51 -22.57 -2.18
N CYS A 142 -7.79 -22.32 -2.46
CA CYS A 142 -8.25 -20.98 -2.87
C CYS A 142 -8.04 -19.95 -1.75
N MET A 143 -8.37 -20.29 -0.51
CA MET A 143 -8.18 -19.38 0.63
C MET A 143 -6.71 -19.13 0.94
N ALA A 144 -5.90 -20.18 1.01
CA ALA A 144 -4.46 -20.05 1.25
C ALA A 144 -3.81 -19.19 0.14
N GLY A 145 -4.10 -19.49 -1.13
CA GLY A 145 -3.59 -18.75 -2.26
C GLY A 145 -4.01 -17.26 -2.23
N SER A 146 -5.28 -16.98 -1.91
CA SER A 146 -5.77 -15.60 -1.79
C SER A 146 -5.07 -14.83 -0.67
N VAL A 147 -4.86 -15.43 0.50
CA VAL A 147 -4.16 -14.78 1.62
C VAL A 147 -2.71 -14.51 1.27
N VAL A 148 -2.01 -15.49 0.70
CA VAL A 148 -0.59 -15.35 0.28
C VAL A 148 -0.46 -14.22 -0.74
N TRP A 149 -1.32 -14.23 -1.77
CA TRP A 149 -1.32 -13.19 -2.79
C TRP A 149 -1.61 -11.81 -2.21
N GLN A 150 -2.66 -11.69 -1.41
CA GLN A 150 -3.07 -10.40 -0.84
C GLN A 150 -1.98 -9.82 0.05
N ARG A 151 -1.34 -10.63 0.91
CA ARG A 151 -0.23 -10.17 1.75
C ARG A 151 0.96 -9.71 0.91
N ALA A 152 1.35 -10.48 -0.11
CA ALA A 152 2.45 -10.12 -0.99
C ALA A 152 2.15 -8.85 -1.81
N ALA A 153 0.91 -8.70 -2.32
CA ALA A 153 0.47 -7.53 -3.06
C ALA A 153 0.38 -6.27 -2.17
N THR A 154 -0.17 -6.41 -0.95
CA THR A 154 -0.25 -5.30 0.02
C THR A 154 1.15 -4.82 0.41
N ARG A 155 2.08 -5.74 0.64
CA ARG A 155 3.47 -5.38 0.93
C ARG A 155 4.10 -4.65 -0.25
N SER A 156 3.95 -5.17 -1.47
CA SER A 156 4.47 -4.53 -2.68
C SER A 156 3.89 -3.12 -2.88
N ALA A 157 2.60 -2.93 -2.61
CA ALA A 157 1.97 -1.61 -2.67
C ALA A 157 2.50 -0.66 -1.59
N TYR A 158 2.71 -1.18 -0.38
CA TYR A 158 3.33 -0.42 0.71
C TYR A 158 4.77 -0.02 0.36
N ASP A 159 5.57 -0.97 -0.12
CA ASP A 159 6.97 -0.73 -0.52
C ASP A 159 7.08 0.30 -1.67
N GLN A 160 6.06 0.39 -2.55
CA GLN A 160 6.03 1.32 -3.67
C GLN A 160 5.55 2.74 -3.33
N GLY A 161 4.83 2.95 -2.27
CA GLY A 161 4.26 4.25 -1.98
C GLY A 161 4.06 4.58 -0.51
N GLY A 162 3.63 3.62 0.30
CA GLY A 162 3.30 3.88 1.70
C GLY A 162 4.52 4.02 2.61
N ARG A 163 5.64 3.40 2.24
CA ARG A 163 6.84 3.37 3.07
C ARG A 163 7.54 4.72 3.10
N ALA A 164 7.62 5.42 1.97
CA ALA A 164 8.19 6.75 1.88
C ALA A 164 7.51 7.72 2.87
N TYR A 165 6.18 7.68 2.94
CA TYR A 165 5.43 8.47 3.92
C TYR A 165 5.78 8.15 5.37
N THR A 166 5.91 6.85 5.67
CA THR A 166 6.24 6.43 7.04
C THR A 166 7.63 6.93 7.41
N VAL A 167 8.60 6.72 6.52
CA VAL A 167 10.00 7.12 6.76
C VAL A 167 10.12 8.64 6.89
N PHE A 168 9.45 9.40 6.03
CA PHE A 168 9.44 10.85 6.10
C PHE A 168 8.77 11.35 7.39
N GLY A 169 7.59 10.84 7.72
CA GLY A 169 6.90 11.24 8.93
C GLY A 169 7.64 10.90 10.21
N ASP A 170 8.29 9.72 10.27
CA ASP A 170 9.14 9.36 11.39
C ASP A 170 10.38 10.29 11.47
N GLY A 171 10.92 10.70 10.32
CA GLY A 171 12.02 11.66 10.22
C GLY A 171 11.61 13.05 10.73
N VAL A 172 10.46 13.57 10.31
CA VAL A 172 9.92 14.85 10.78
C VAL A 172 9.67 14.81 12.29
N ALA A 173 9.09 13.74 12.80
CA ALA A 173 8.89 13.56 14.24
C ALA A 173 10.22 13.49 15.02
N ALA A 174 11.33 13.15 14.36
CA ALA A 174 12.68 13.13 14.92
C ALA A 174 13.45 14.45 14.71
N GLY A 175 12.85 15.44 14.04
CA GLY A 175 13.46 16.76 13.80
C GLY A 175 13.91 17.03 12.37
N LEU A 176 13.70 16.12 11.42
CA LEU A 176 13.98 16.39 9.99
C LEU A 176 13.20 17.61 9.54
N ALA A 177 13.86 18.55 8.91
CA ALA A 177 13.33 19.84 8.48
C ALA A 177 12.93 20.82 9.63
N ALA A 178 13.37 20.57 10.86
CA ALA A 178 13.10 21.48 11.99
C ALA A 178 13.72 22.88 11.78
N ASP A 179 14.83 22.94 11.08
CA ASP A 179 15.57 24.19 10.84
C ASP A 179 15.08 24.97 9.61
N CYS A 180 14.02 24.49 8.92
CA CYS A 180 13.50 25.16 7.72
C CYS A 180 12.89 26.54 8.00
N GLY A 181 12.40 26.81 9.20
CA GLY A 181 11.78 28.08 9.57
C GLY A 181 10.61 28.43 8.64
N ASP A 182 10.62 29.64 8.07
CA ASP A 182 9.60 30.11 7.12
C ASP A 182 9.92 29.76 5.65
N THR A 183 11.04 29.09 5.38
CA THR A 183 11.43 28.70 4.02
C THR A 183 10.54 27.55 3.53
N PRO A 184 9.99 27.64 2.32
CA PRO A 184 9.10 26.59 1.79
C PRO A 184 9.82 25.24 1.70
N VAL A 185 9.11 24.17 2.12
CA VAL A 185 9.56 22.80 1.96
C VAL A 185 8.86 22.19 0.74
N VAL A 186 9.64 21.71 -0.23
CA VAL A 186 9.13 21.19 -1.50
C VAL A 186 9.54 19.74 -1.73
N THR A 187 8.77 19.03 -2.52
CA THR A 187 9.08 17.65 -2.93
C THR A 187 8.62 17.39 -4.35
N ASP A 188 9.45 16.69 -5.12
CA ASP A 188 9.09 16.15 -6.44
C ASP A 188 8.36 14.80 -6.32
N TYR A 189 8.25 14.25 -5.12
CA TYR A 189 7.58 13.00 -4.88
C TYR A 189 6.08 13.17 -5.00
N MET A 190 5.48 12.51 -6.00
CA MET A 190 4.03 12.46 -6.15
C MET A 190 3.42 11.69 -4.98
N ILE A 191 3.01 12.43 -3.99
CA ILE A 191 2.20 11.93 -2.91
C ILE A 191 0.77 11.75 -3.47
N TRP A 192 0.21 10.55 -3.31
CA TRP A 192 -1.08 10.17 -3.88
C TRP A 192 -2.19 11.20 -3.60
N GLY A 193 -2.80 11.75 -4.63
CA GLY A 193 -4.07 12.45 -4.54
C GLY A 193 -4.02 13.97 -4.48
N GLY A 194 -2.86 14.59 -4.59
CA GLY A 194 -2.71 16.05 -4.49
C GLY A 194 -2.36 16.51 -3.07
N HIS A 195 -1.91 17.75 -2.94
CA HIS A 195 -1.38 18.31 -1.70
C HIS A 195 -2.33 18.20 -0.51
N GLU A 196 -3.59 18.60 -0.65
CA GLU A 196 -4.57 18.58 0.44
C GLU A 196 -4.77 17.19 1.05
N VAL A 197 -4.71 16.13 0.24
CA VAL A 197 -4.88 14.75 0.73
C VAL A 197 -3.63 14.28 1.45
N ALA A 198 -2.47 14.70 1.00
CA ALA A 198 -1.20 14.35 1.62
C ALA A 198 -1.03 15.09 2.95
N GLU A 199 -1.31 16.38 3.00
CA GLU A 199 -1.38 17.15 4.24
C GLU A 199 -2.32 16.51 5.24
N ASN A 200 -3.57 16.25 4.86
CA ASN A 200 -4.56 15.63 5.75
C ASN A 200 -4.11 14.25 6.23
N ALA A 201 -3.53 13.41 5.36
CA ALA A 201 -3.04 12.10 5.77
C ALA A 201 -1.83 12.20 6.72
N PHE A 202 -0.96 13.17 6.49
CA PHE A 202 0.18 13.46 7.34
C PHE A 202 -0.27 13.99 8.70
N PHE A 203 -1.13 15.00 8.74
CA PHE A 203 -1.72 15.54 9.98
C PHE A 203 -2.49 14.50 10.79
N LEU A 204 -3.30 13.66 10.15
CA LEU A 204 -4.03 12.61 10.84
C LEU A 204 -3.11 11.56 11.48
N ARG A 205 -1.94 11.33 10.92
CA ARG A 205 -1.02 10.31 11.43
C ARG A 205 -0.05 10.84 12.47
N TYR A 206 0.39 12.08 12.34
CA TYR A 206 1.47 12.66 13.16
C TYR A 206 1.01 13.86 13.98
N GLY A 207 -0.21 14.35 13.78
CA GLY A 207 -0.74 15.54 14.42
C GLY A 207 -0.79 15.53 15.95
N ASP A 208 -0.75 14.35 16.56
CA ASP A 208 -0.69 14.19 18.02
C ASP A 208 0.74 14.05 18.56
N LEU A 209 1.76 13.99 17.69
CA LEU A 209 3.12 13.66 18.10
C LEU A 209 4.00 14.86 18.33
N ASP A 210 3.80 15.96 17.60
CA ASP A 210 4.56 17.19 17.75
C ASP A 210 3.77 18.40 17.26
N ALA A 211 3.73 19.47 18.07
CA ALA A 211 3.08 20.73 17.71
C ALA A 211 3.78 21.42 16.51
N ASP A 212 5.08 21.22 16.35
CA ASP A 212 5.87 21.79 15.26
C ASP A 212 5.65 21.04 13.93
N ALA A 213 5.37 19.74 13.98
CA ALA A 213 5.00 18.96 12.80
C ALA A 213 3.67 19.40 12.16
N HIS A 214 2.79 20.05 12.92
CA HIS A 214 1.55 20.65 12.41
C HIS A 214 1.81 21.88 11.51
N ALA A 215 2.95 22.54 11.67
CA ALA A 215 3.30 23.72 10.91
C ALA A 215 4.03 23.40 9.60
N LEU A 216 4.52 22.17 9.43
CA LEU A 216 5.26 21.80 8.24
C LEU A 216 4.30 21.55 7.06
N GLN A 217 4.31 22.47 6.12
CA GLN A 217 3.62 22.33 4.84
C GLN A 217 4.63 21.92 3.77
N VAL A 218 4.34 20.82 3.08
CA VAL A 218 5.16 20.34 1.97
C VAL A 218 4.46 20.66 0.66
N TRP A 219 5.12 21.42 -0.21
CA TRP A 219 4.62 21.90 -1.48
C TRP A 219 5.20 21.09 -2.65
N ARG A 220 4.68 21.30 -3.86
CA ARG A 220 5.33 20.82 -5.07
C ARG A 220 6.45 21.76 -5.44
N THR A 221 7.53 21.21 -5.99
CA THR A 221 8.64 22.01 -6.50
C THR A 221 8.16 23.04 -7.54
N GLU A 222 7.19 22.68 -8.39
CA GLU A 222 6.62 23.57 -9.39
C GLU A 222 5.88 24.80 -8.81
N ASP A 223 5.33 24.69 -7.60
CA ASP A 223 4.57 25.78 -6.96
C ASP A 223 5.52 26.86 -6.40
N HIS A 224 6.80 26.52 -6.19
CA HIS A 224 7.85 27.38 -5.63
C HIS A 224 9.08 27.47 -6.55
N ALA A 225 8.90 27.28 -7.85
CA ALA A 225 9.98 27.25 -8.84
C ALA A 225 10.74 28.58 -8.96
N ASP A 226 10.09 29.71 -8.64
CA ASP A 226 10.63 31.06 -8.71
C ASP A 226 11.23 31.52 -7.37
N ASP A 227 11.17 30.73 -6.32
CA ASP A 227 11.71 31.09 -5.01
C ASP A 227 13.24 31.07 -5.02
N GLU A 228 13.85 32.04 -4.32
CA GLU A 228 15.30 32.18 -4.24
C GLU A 228 15.95 31.00 -3.49
N ALA A 229 15.23 30.43 -2.53
CA ALA A 229 15.66 29.27 -1.76
C ALA A 229 14.44 28.45 -1.33
N VAL A 230 14.58 27.12 -1.37
CA VAL A 230 13.60 26.16 -0.88
C VAL A 230 14.27 24.98 -0.21
N TYR A 231 13.67 24.40 0.82
CA TYR A 231 14.10 23.12 1.35
C TYR A 231 13.49 21.98 0.53
N ARG A 232 14.33 21.20 -0.10
CA ARG A 232 13.91 20.01 -0.85
C ARG A 232 13.91 18.79 0.06
N VAL A 233 12.84 18.02 -0.02
CA VAL A 233 12.70 16.74 0.65
C VAL A 233 12.69 15.63 -0.39
N GLY A 234 13.50 14.62 -0.16
CA GLY A 234 13.57 13.45 -1.02
C GLY A 234 13.61 12.15 -0.23
N PHE A 235 13.52 11.07 -1.00
CA PHE A 235 13.58 9.71 -0.49
C PHE A 235 14.50 8.88 -1.35
N THR A 236 15.22 7.98 -0.74
CA THR A 236 16.01 7.00 -1.47
C THR A 236 15.52 5.60 -1.15
N LEU A 237 15.15 4.86 -2.19
CA LEU A 237 14.75 3.47 -2.08
C LEU A 237 15.99 2.59 -2.10
N GLY A 238 16.23 1.84 -1.05
CA GLY A 238 17.30 0.83 -1.00
C GLY A 238 17.00 -0.33 -1.94
N GLN A 239 17.95 -0.69 -2.80
CA GLN A 239 17.74 -1.67 -3.88
C GLN A 239 17.54 -3.12 -3.39
N ASP A 240 18.16 -3.55 -2.29
CA ASP A 240 18.18 -4.97 -1.91
C ASP A 240 17.61 -5.34 -0.55
N ARG A 241 17.44 -4.40 0.38
CA ARG A 241 16.99 -4.70 1.74
C ARG A 241 15.92 -3.77 2.29
N HIS A 242 15.24 -2.99 1.47
CA HIS A 242 14.17 -2.08 1.89
C HIS A 242 14.63 -0.99 2.89
N TYR A 243 15.83 -0.49 2.73
CA TYR A 243 16.29 0.68 3.48
C TYR A 243 15.89 1.93 2.73
N ASP A 244 14.79 2.51 3.16
CA ASP A 244 14.40 3.82 2.68
C ASP A 244 14.92 4.84 3.68
N ILE A 245 15.51 5.89 3.16
CA ILE A 245 15.91 7.06 3.93
C ILE A 245 15.15 8.27 3.42
N ALA A 246 14.85 9.18 4.33
CA ALA A 246 14.37 10.51 3.97
C ALA A 246 15.51 11.50 4.16
N TRP A 247 15.55 12.52 3.35
CA TRP A 247 16.50 13.61 3.48
C TRP A 247 15.82 14.96 3.22
N CYS A 248 16.37 16.01 3.84
CA CYS A 248 15.98 17.39 3.64
C CYS A 248 17.24 18.21 3.43
N GLY A 249 17.23 19.14 2.49
CA GLY A 249 18.36 20.04 2.27
C GLY A 249 17.95 21.33 1.58
N LEU A 250 18.66 22.41 1.87
CA LEU A 250 18.43 23.72 1.28
C LEU A 250 18.95 23.75 -0.16
N SER A 251 18.05 24.08 -1.09
CA SER A 251 18.35 24.28 -2.51
C SER A 251 18.22 25.76 -2.84
N HIS A 252 19.12 26.27 -3.67
CA HIS A 252 19.09 27.64 -4.19
C HIS A 252 18.61 27.62 -5.64
N GLY A 253 17.77 28.57 -6.00
CA GLY A 253 17.11 28.61 -7.31
C GLY A 253 18.04 28.63 -8.54
N ALA A 254 19.34 28.92 -8.34
CA ALA A 254 20.35 28.90 -9.41
C ALA A 254 20.81 27.47 -9.77
N ASP A 255 20.75 26.53 -8.82
CA ASP A 255 21.12 25.13 -9.03
C ASP A 255 20.26 24.23 -8.13
N PRO A 256 19.08 23.81 -8.62
CA PRO A 256 18.13 23.05 -7.82
C PRO A 256 18.62 21.63 -7.47
N ASP A 257 19.64 21.13 -8.14
CA ASP A 257 20.18 19.79 -7.91
C ASP A 257 21.28 19.76 -6.83
N VAL A 258 21.78 20.94 -6.42
CA VAL A 258 22.77 21.09 -5.35
C VAL A 258 22.07 21.51 -4.06
N LEU A 259 22.36 20.76 -2.99
CA LEU A 259 21.80 20.97 -1.65
C LEU A 259 22.89 21.37 -0.67
N THR A 260 22.55 22.29 0.23
CA THR A 260 23.33 22.59 1.45
C THR A 260 22.49 22.24 2.68
N ASP A 261 23.12 22.25 3.86
CA ASP A 261 22.45 21.94 5.13
C ASP A 261 21.63 20.65 5.10
N VAL A 262 22.24 19.59 4.54
CA VAL A 262 21.53 18.33 4.29
C VAL A 262 21.45 17.50 5.55
N GLU A 263 20.24 17.19 5.94
CA GLU A 263 19.92 16.21 6.97
C GLU A 263 19.37 14.93 6.35
N VAL A 264 19.80 13.79 6.88
CA VAL A 264 19.35 12.46 6.43
C VAL A 264 18.79 11.69 7.62
N TRP A 265 17.54 11.25 7.50
CA TRP A 265 16.90 10.37 8.46
C TRP A 265 17.13 8.92 8.09
N LEU A 266 17.73 8.16 9.01
CA LEU A 266 17.91 6.71 8.95
C LEU A 266 16.90 6.03 9.85
N PRO A 267 15.92 5.28 9.32
CA PRO A 267 14.90 4.62 10.14
C PRO A 267 15.50 3.51 11.02
N ALA A 268 14.78 3.21 12.11
CA ALA A 268 15.14 2.14 13.04
C ALA A 268 15.15 0.74 12.40
N GLY A 269 15.94 -0.16 12.94
CA GLY A 269 15.87 -1.60 12.64
C GLY A 269 16.78 -2.09 11.53
N THR A 270 17.75 -1.31 11.12
CA THR A 270 18.82 -1.75 10.23
C THR A 270 19.77 -2.67 10.99
N PHE A 271 19.82 -3.91 10.59
CA PHE A 271 20.79 -4.89 11.12
C PHE A 271 22.05 -4.84 10.26
N LEU A 272 23.18 -4.55 10.85
CA LEU A 272 24.52 -4.57 10.25
C LEU A 272 24.87 -3.31 9.44
N TYR A 273 26.05 -2.87 9.62
CA TYR A 273 26.87 -1.85 8.93
C TYR A 273 26.32 -1.38 7.60
N ASP A 274 25.50 -0.35 7.64
CA ASP A 274 25.06 0.33 6.45
C ASP A 274 26.04 1.43 6.07
N VAL A 275 26.11 1.72 4.80
CA VAL A 275 27.01 2.73 4.25
C VAL A 275 26.16 3.75 3.52
N LEU A 276 26.24 4.99 3.97
CA LEU A 276 25.68 6.14 3.28
C LEU A 276 26.67 6.61 2.21
N TYR A 277 26.21 6.71 0.98
CA TYR A 277 26.93 7.28 -0.14
C TYR A 277 26.25 8.57 -0.54
N TYR A 278 27.06 9.56 -0.88
CA TYR A 278 26.61 10.79 -1.52
C TYR A 278 27.76 11.40 -2.34
N THR A 279 27.42 12.25 -3.28
CA THR A 279 28.39 12.91 -4.14
C THR A 279 28.35 14.42 -3.85
N THR A 280 29.51 15.02 -3.63
CA THR A 280 29.59 16.47 -3.46
C THR A 280 29.43 17.19 -4.81
N ALA A 281 29.13 18.48 -4.78
CA ALA A 281 29.01 19.30 -6.01
C ALA A 281 30.29 19.26 -6.88
N ASP A 282 31.46 19.07 -6.26
CA ASP A 282 32.74 18.92 -6.95
C ASP A 282 32.91 17.54 -7.62
N GLY A 283 31.95 16.64 -7.45
CA GLY A 283 31.95 15.29 -8.05
C GLY A 283 32.71 14.23 -7.24
N GLU A 284 33.08 14.51 -6.00
CA GLU A 284 33.69 13.52 -5.10
C GLU A 284 32.62 12.60 -4.51
N GLU A 285 32.77 11.28 -4.68
CA GLU A 285 31.90 10.29 -4.02
C GLU A 285 32.39 10.05 -2.58
N VAL A 286 31.56 10.41 -1.62
CA VAL A 286 31.82 10.21 -0.19
C VAL A 286 31.14 8.95 0.29
N ARG A 287 31.89 8.15 1.06
CA ARG A 287 31.40 6.94 1.72
C ARG A 287 31.48 7.09 3.22
N ARG A 288 30.34 7.07 3.90
CA ARG A 288 30.25 7.19 5.36
C ARG A 288 29.59 5.94 5.96
N GLU A 289 30.28 5.27 6.89
CA GLU A 289 29.67 4.20 7.67
C GLU A 289 28.66 4.79 8.66
N VAL A 290 27.47 4.20 8.70
CA VAL A 290 26.36 4.68 9.55
C VAL A 290 25.82 3.57 10.42
N TYR A 291 25.49 3.91 11.65
CA TYR A 291 24.99 2.97 12.66
C TYR A 291 23.72 3.55 13.27
N PRO A 292 22.55 3.34 12.64
CA PRO A 292 21.31 3.87 13.18
C PRO A 292 20.97 3.25 14.53
N ASP A 293 20.53 4.10 15.44
CA ASP A 293 20.04 3.69 16.74
C ASP A 293 18.76 2.86 16.66
N LYS A 294 18.35 2.30 17.80
CA LYS A 294 17.08 1.53 17.89
C LYS A 294 15.85 2.33 17.48
N ASN A 295 15.90 3.64 17.61
CA ASN A 295 14.80 4.55 17.28
C ASN A 295 15.01 5.28 15.94
N GLY A 296 16.08 4.95 15.23
CA GLY A 296 16.54 5.70 14.06
C GLY A 296 17.57 6.77 14.43
N SER A 297 18.20 7.38 13.43
CA SER A 297 19.23 8.40 13.64
C SER A 297 19.15 9.50 12.59
N MET A 298 19.35 10.74 13.00
CA MET A 298 19.55 11.87 12.12
C MET A 298 21.03 12.05 11.86
N ILE A 299 21.39 12.30 10.61
CA ILE A 299 22.78 12.55 10.19
C ILE A 299 22.80 13.83 9.37
N THR A 300 23.66 14.77 9.77
CA THR A 300 23.94 15.96 8.97
C THR A 300 25.10 15.68 8.02
N LEU A 301 24.99 16.11 6.78
CA LEU A 301 26.03 16.03 5.76
C LEU A 301 26.62 17.42 5.55
N ASP A 302 27.94 17.50 5.52
CA ASP A 302 28.67 18.75 5.35
C ASP A 302 28.94 19.05 3.88
N GLY A 303 28.83 20.32 3.49
CA GLY A 303 29.17 20.81 2.16
C GLY A 303 27.96 20.81 1.18
N GLU A 304 28.29 21.03 -0.10
CA GLU A 304 27.34 21.04 -1.21
C GLU A 304 27.19 19.62 -1.78
N ILE A 305 25.96 19.12 -1.84
CA ILE A 305 25.68 17.70 -2.14
C ILE A 305 24.69 17.62 -3.29
N LEU A 306 24.92 16.70 -4.23
CA LEU A 306 23.98 16.41 -5.31
C LEU A 306 22.79 15.61 -4.78
N ALA A 307 21.57 16.15 -4.93
CA ALA A 307 20.34 15.60 -4.39
C ALA A 307 20.12 14.12 -4.75
N ASP A 308 20.28 13.77 -6.03
CA ASP A 308 20.04 12.42 -6.54
C ASP A 308 21.12 11.40 -6.16
N SER A 309 22.22 11.85 -5.55
CA SER A 309 23.34 10.98 -5.20
C SER A 309 23.20 10.33 -3.82
N ILE A 310 22.31 10.83 -2.98
CA ILE A 310 22.14 10.36 -1.60
C ILE A 310 21.52 8.97 -1.61
N ARG A 311 22.28 7.97 -1.14
CA ARG A 311 21.82 6.57 -1.13
C ARG A 311 22.40 5.78 0.04
N LEU A 312 21.65 4.82 0.53
CA LEU A 312 22.09 3.86 1.52
C LEU A 312 22.36 2.51 0.85
N ALA A 313 23.50 1.90 1.13
CA ALA A 313 23.84 0.56 0.66
C ALA A 313 24.25 -0.33 1.85
N SER A 314 23.94 -1.62 1.74
CA SER A 314 24.47 -2.61 2.67
C SER A 314 25.89 -3.00 2.26
N ARG A 315 26.75 -3.29 3.21
CA ARG A 315 28.04 -3.90 3.00
C ARG A 315 27.98 -5.27 2.34
#